data_698ce51bc93bf31ca17002078e0c83e4
#
_entry.id   698ce51bc93bf31ca17002078e0c83e4
#
_cell.length_a   1.000
_cell.length_b   1.000
_cell.length_c   1.000
_cell.angle_alpha   90.00
_cell.angle_beta   90.00
_cell.angle_gamma   90.00
#
_symmetry.space_group_name_H-M   'P 1'
#
loop_
_entity.id
_entity.type
_entity.pdbx_description
1 polymer ?
#
loop_
_entity_poly.entity_id
_entity_poly.type
_entity_poly.pdbx_seq_one_letter_code
_entity_poly.pdbx_strand_id
1 'polypeptide(L)'
;SSIAERLKALMEKQPIYVLKAGDQLSPVFESPLGLFDPEQMGEDLEAQFNIPKRRLTGLMSPWAIKRLDEFRGDISKFTVVKLTPSRMRQIGVAKTEPGDENNQDISSLVGKVDIRMLETFSQNDTDAYSYSGGLNRTTQGLLEFVEMFKAPIKILHPLLTATQEGNYIGTENIGAIPFQGVILAHSNESEWQSFKHNKNNEAFIDRICVVKVPYCLRVTEEQKIYEKLIRGSELAGAPCAAATLEMLARFAVLSRLRPHPNSNLFSKLRVYDGENLKETEPNAKTMQEYRDTAGVDEGMDGISTRFAFKVLSATFNYDSREVGADPVHLMWVLEQAIRREQFGEETEKQYLDFIKGTLAPRYAEFIGNEIQKAYLESYNDYGQNLFDRYLDYADAWIENLDFKDPDTGQLLDRDQLNQELTKIEKPAGIANPKDFRNEVVKFALRARAVRDGRNPSWTSYEKIREVIERRMFSQVEDLLPVISFGSKKEVETERKHTEFLERMTARGYTERQVRRLVEWYMRVKQAG
;
A
#
# COMPACT_ATOMS: atom_id res chain seq x y z
N SER A 1 9.00 -5.98 11.39
CA SER A 1 8.88 -4.94 10.39
C SER A 1 9.37 -5.42 9.02
N SER A 2 8.74 -4.95 7.94
CA SER A 2 9.10 -5.40 6.57
C SER A 2 10.51 -4.97 6.15
N ILE A 3 11.02 -3.88 6.70
CA ILE A 3 12.39 -3.39 6.44
C ILE A 3 13.41 -4.35 7.06
N ALA A 4 13.22 -4.72 8.33
CA ALA A 4 14.09 -5.67 9.02
C ALA A 4 14.12 -7.03 8.30
N GLU A 5 12.96 -7.55 7.88
CA GLU A 5 12.87 -8.81 7.15
C GLU A 5 13.62 -8.77 5.80
N ARG A 6 13.56 -7.64 5.08
CA ARG A 6 14.31 -7.47 3.84
C ARG A 6 15.80 -7.38 4.06
N LEU A 7 16.25 -6.64 5.09
CA LEU A 7 17.66 -6.55 5.45
C LEU A 7 18.21 -7.91 5.86
N LYS A 8 17.50 -8.67 6.69
CA LYS A 8 17.88 -10.05 7.05
C LYS A 8 18.00 -10.94 5.80
N ALA A 9 17.06 -10.86 4.89
CA ALA A 9 17.10 -11.62 3.63
C ALA A 9 18.28 -11.22 2.73
N LEU A 10 18.73 -9.97 2.77
CA LEU A 10 19.94 -9.53 2.07
C LEU A 10 21.20 -10.06 2.76
N MET A 11 21.25 -10.04 4.09
CA MET A 11 22.37 -10.59 4.85
C MET A 11 22.55 -12.10 4.61
N GLU A 12 21.46 -12.86 4.51
CA GLU A 12 21.53 -14.30 4.20
C GLU A 12 22.13 -14.63 2.81
N LYS A 13 22.26 -13.63 1.93
CA LYS A 13 22.90 -13.79 0.62
C LYS A 13 24.40 -13.49 0.63
N GLN A 14 24.90 -12.87 1.69
CA GLN A 14 26.30 -12.46 1.81
C GLN A 14 27.01 -13.36 2.81
N PRO A 15 28.08 -14.09 2.39
CA PRO A 15 28.81 -14.95 3.30
C PRO A 15 29.61 -14.13 4.32
N ILE A 16 29.79 -14.69 5.51
CA ILE A 16 30.72 -14.21 6.52
C ILE A 16 31.88 -15.17 6.63
N TYR A 17 33.04 -14.67 7.05
CA TYR A 17 34.24 -15.45 7.23
C TYR A 17 34.55 -15.51 8.73
N VAL A 18 34.61 -16.72 9.27
CA VAL A 18 34.64 -16.97 10.70
C VAL A 18 35.91 -17.70 11.08
N LEU A 19 36.51 -17.28 12.19
CA LEU A 19 37.70 -17.89 12.77
C LEU A 19 37.37 -19.28 13.30
N LYS A 20 38.29 -20.24 13.07
CA LYS A 20 38.21 -21.61 13.55
C LYS A 20 39.56 -22.04 14.13
N ALA A 21 39.57 -22.67 15.31
CA ALA A 21 40.72 -23.27 15.94
C ALA A 21 40.52 -24.79 16.10
N GLY A 22 41.37 -25.60 15.47
CA GLY A 22 41.13 -27.04 15.39
C GLY A 22 39.76 -27.35 14.77
N ASP A 23 38.91 -28.08 15.51
CA ASP A 23 37.55 -28.40 15.07
C ASP A 23 36.48 -27.43 15.59
N GLN A 24 36.83 -26.44 16.40
CA GLN A 24 35.91 -25.51 17.01
C GLN A 24 35.85 -24.19 16.26
N LEU A 25 34.63 -23.78 15.88
CA LEU A 25 34.37 -22.44 15.38
C LEU A 25 34.36 -21.43 16.52
N SER A 26 34.78 -20.19 16.23
CA SER A 26 34.58 -19.09 17.17
C SER A 26 33.10 -18.99 17.59
N PRO A 27 32.78 -19.06 18.87
CA PRO A 27 31.39 -19.03 19.34
C PRO A 27 30.69 -17.68 19.12
N VAL A 28 31.49 -16.64 18.85
CA VAL A 28 30.96 -15.29 18.51
C VAL A 28 30.98 -15.01 17.03
N PHE A 29 31.35 -15.97 16.19
CA PHE A 29 31.44 -15.80 14.73
C PHE A 29 32.30 -14.61 14.28
N GLU A 30 33.40 -14.37 14.99
CA GLU A 30 34.30 -13.24 14.74
C GLU A 30 35.07 -13.36 13.43
N SER A 31 35.47 -12.20 12.92
CA SER A 31 36.28 -12.09 11.72
C SER A 31 37.73 -12.50 11.99
N PRO A 32 38.36 -13.24 11.07
CA PRO A 32 39.80 -13.55 11.18
C PRO A 32 40.69 -12.29 11.10
N LEU A 33 40.15 -11.17 10.63
CA LEU A 33 40.90 -9.91 10.55
C LEU A 33 41.26 -9.33 11.91
N GLY A 34 40.61 -9.76 12.99
CA GLY A 34 41.00 -9.42 14.36
C GLY A 34 42.36 -9.96 14.82
N LEU A 35 42.90 -10.98 14.15
CA LEU A 35 44.24 -11.54 14.41
C LEU A 35 45.37 -10.59 13.99
N PHE A 36 45.11 -9.62 13.15
CA PHE A 36 46.11 -8.75 12.55
C PHE A 36 46.15 -7.39 13.23
N ASP A 37 47.33 -7.00 13.71
CA ASP A 37 47.57 -5.66 14.25
C ASP A 37 47.56 -4.63 13.11
N PRO A 38 46.67 -3.62 13.15
CA PRO A 38 46.60 -2.62 12.11
C PRO A 38 47.85 -1.75 11.97
N GLU A 39 48.59 -1.53 13.06
CA GLU A 39 49.80 -0.69 13.02
C GLU A 39 51.01 -1.45 12.47
N GLN A 40 51.11 -2.75 12.77
CA GLN A 40 52.25 -3.57 12.34
C GLN A 40 52.05 -4.16 10.93
N MET A 41 50.83 -4.57 10.58
CA MET A 41 50.57 -5.38 9.41
C MET A 41 49.66 -4.67 8.38
N GLY A 42 49.14 -3.49 8.73
CA GLY A 42 48.12 -2.82 7.92
C GLY A 42 48.58 -2.45 6.50
N GLU A 43 49.78 -1.90 6.37
CA GLU A 43 50.33 -1.47 5.08
C GLU A 43 50.64 -2.67 4.16
N ASP A 44 51.20 -3.74 4.72
CA ASP A 44 51.53 -4.96 3.98
C ASP A 44 50.25 -5.68 3.48
N LEU A 45 49.24 -5.77 4.34
CA LEU A 45 47.94 -6.41 3.98
C LEU A 45 47.17 -5.61 2.92
N GLU A 46 47.24 -4.28 2.99
CA GLU A 46 46.62 -3.43 1.98
C GLU A 46 47.35 -3.52 0.63
N ALA A 47 48.69 -3.49 0.66
CA ALA A 47 49.50 -3.56 -0.56
C ALA A 47 49.46 -4.93 -1.24
N GLN A 48 49.53 -6.01 -0.49
CA GLN A 48 49.64 -7.38 -1.05
C GLN A 48 48.28 -8.05 -1.29
N PHE A 49 47.27 -7.77 -0.46
CA PHE A 49 45.98 -8.48 -0.45
C PHE A 49 44.80 -7.58 -0.64
N ASN A 50 45.00 -6.27 -0.84
CA ASN A 50 43.93 -5.26 -0.99
C ASN A 50 42.93 -5.28 0.18
N ILE A 51 43.43 -5.54 1.40
CA ILE A 51 42.64 -5.50 2.63
C ILE A 51 42.90 -4.15 3.29
N PRO A 52 41.91 -3.22 3.28
CA PRO A 52 42.11 -1.88 3.83
C PRO A 52 42.46 -1.91 5.33
N LYS A 53 43.46 -1.12 5.76
CA LYS A 53 43.87 -0.99 7.16
C LYS A 53 42.70 -0.76 8.13
N ARG A 54 41.69 0.02 7.71
CA ARG A 54 40.48 0.29 8.49
C ARG A 54 39.63 -0.94 8.85
N ARG A 55 39.86 -2.09 8.20
CA ARG A 55 39.16 -3.34 8.52
C ARG A 55 39.89 -4.20 9.54
N LEU A 56 41.11 -3.86 9.86
CA LEU A 56 41.89 -4.54 10.84
C LEU A 56 41.61 -3.90 12.20
N THR A 57 41.14 -4.66 13.15
CA THR A 57 40.82 -4.16 14.49
C THR A 57 41.87 -4.47 15.53
N GLY A 58 42.68 -5.50 15.30
CA GLY A 58 43.60 -6.02 16.29
C GLY A 58 42.90 -6.55 17.56
N LEU A 59 41.57 -6.75 17.45
CA LEU A 59 40.74 -7.15 18.59
C LEU A 59 40.18 -8.55 18.36
N MET A 60 40.48 -9.46 19.27
CA MET A 60 39.99 -10.84 19.27
C MET A 60 39.09 -11.09 20.47
N SER A 61 38.19 -12.06 20.34
CA SER A 61 37.39 -12.52 21.46
C SER A 61 38.27 -13.20 22.54
N PRO A 62 37.82 -13.24 23.79
CA PRO A 62 38.52 -13.96 24.85
C PRO A 62 38.75 -15.45 24.51
N TRP A 63 37.79 -16.05 23.76
CA TRP A 63 37.95 -17.41 23.24
C TRP A 63 39.13 -17.53 22.27
N ALA A 64 39.28 -16.61 21.33
CA ALA A 64 40.34 -16.61 20.33
C ALA A 64 41.71 -16.32 20.97
N ILE A 65 41.77 -15.43 21.97
CA ILE A 65 43.00 -15.15 22.76
C ILE A 65 43.47 -16.42 23.45
N LYS A 66 42.58 -17.14 24.14
CA LYS A 66 42.94 -18.40 24.81
C LYS A 66 43.47 -19.43 23.79
N ARG A 67 42.87 -19.55 22.63
CA ARG A 67 43.39 -20.47 21.57
C ARG A 67 44.73 -20.02 21.02
N LEU A 68 44.95 -18.70 20.86
CA LEU A 68 46.23 -18.16 20.42
C LEU A 68 47.34 -18.49 21.43
N ASP A 69 47.06 -18.38 22.73
CA ASP A 69 48.01 -18.77 23.81
C ASP A 69 48.33 -20.28 23.76
N GLU A 70 47.33 -21.14 23.55
CA GLU A 70 47.51 -22.58 23.33
C GLU A 70 48.41 -22.88 22.11
N PHE A 71 48.31 -22.03 21.08
CA PHE A 71 49.15 -22.11 19.87
C PHE A 71 50.50 -21.41 20.03
N ARG A 72 50.82 -20.89 21.21
CA ARG A 72 52.07 -20.17 21.51
C ARG A 72 52.27 -18.93 20.61
N GLY A 73 51.20 -18.23 20.28
CA GLY A 73 51.22 -17.04 19.43
C GLY A 73 51.23 -17.31 17.92
N ASP A 74 51.17 -18.56 17.51
CA ASP A 74 51.20 -18.93 16.08
C ASP A 74 49.80 -18.78 15.43
N ILE A 75 49.59 -17.64 14.78
CA ILE A 75 48.32 -17.33 14.07
C ILE A 75 48.03 -18.27 12.89
N SER A 76 49.05 -18.93 12.32
CA SER A 76 48.88 -19.84 11.19
C SER A 76 48.12 -21.12 11.53
N LYS A 77 47.94 -21.42 12.79
CA LYS A 77 47.15 -22.58 13.27
C LYS A 77 45.64 -22.33 13.26
N PHE A 78 45.22 -21.08 13.12
CA PHE A 78 43.83 -20.81 12.88
C PHE A 78 43.46 -21.08 11.41
N THR A 79 42.24 -21.51 11.20
CA THR A 79 41.64 -21.65 9.87
C THR A 79 40.43 -20.72 9.74
N VAL A 80 40.03 -20.45 8.50
CA VAL A 80 38.91 -19.58 8.21
C VAL A 80 37.81 -20.39 7.53
N VAL A 81 36.62 -20.28 8.06
CA VAL A 81 35.43 -20.95 7.51
C VAL A 81 34.48 -19.92 6.92
N LYS A 82 34.07 -20.13 5.68
CA LYS A 82 33.02 -19.35 5.01
C LYS A 82 31.65 -19.87 5.42
N LEU A 83 30.85 -19.05 6.09
CA LEU A 83 29.51 -19.37 6.53
C LEU A 83 28.49 -18.50 5.83
N THR A 84 27.33 -19.07 5.56
CA THR A 84 26.17 -18.31 5.09
C THR A 84 25.31 -17.95 6.31
N PRO A 85 25.04 -16.66 6.54
CA PRO A 85 24.15 -16.23 7.60
C PRO A 85 22.78 -16.92 7.52
N SER A 86 22.17 -17.21 8.66
CA SER A 86 20.90 -17.92 8.73
C SER A 86 20.07 -17.45 9.92
N ARG A 87 18.85 -16.98 9.65
CA ARG A 87 17.87 -16.63 10.69
C ARG A 87 17.48 -17.84 11.54
N MET A 88 17.31 -19.00 10.91
CA MET A 88 16.90 -20.22 11.62
C MET A 88 17.98 -20.74 12.58
N ARG A 89 19.26 -20.62 12.19
CA ARG A 89 20.40 -21.06 13.00
C ARG A 89 20.96 -19.95 13.89
N GLN A 90 20.46 -18.73 13.75
CA GLN A 90 20.98 -17.53 14.42
C GLN A 90 22.51 -17.36 14.21
N ILE A 91 22.94 -17.50 12.96
CA ILE A 91 24.32 -17.26 12.53
C ILE A 91 24.34 -15.97 11.73
N GLY A 92 25.04 -14.95 12.21
CA GLY A 92 25.12 -13.65 11.56
C GLY A 92 23.80 -12.86 11.49
N VAL A 93 22.70 -13.44 11.92
CA VAL A 93 21.38 -12.76 12.01
C VAL A 93 20.68 -13.26 13.27
N ALA A 94 20.34 -12.35 14.17
CA ALA A 94 19.59 -12.66 15.38
C ALA A 94 18.49 -11.60 15.61
N LYS A 95 17.46 -12.00 16.37
CA LYS A 95 16.37 -11.14 16.81
C LYS A 95 16.30 -11.19 18.32
N THR A 96 16.25 -10.01 18.93
CA THR A 96 16.06 -9.86 20.37
C THR A 96 14.79 -9.05 20.60
N GLU A 97 13.96 -9.52 21.52
CA GLU A 97 12.76 -8.82 21.99
C GLU A 97 12.90 -8.60 23.48
N PRO A 98 12.49 -7.44 24.01
CA PRO A 98 12.36 -7.28 25.45
C PRO A 98 11.35 -8.32 25.95
N GLY A 99 11.73 -9.00 27.03
CA GLY A 99 10.80 -9.82 27.78
C GLY A 99 9.82 -8.95 28.59
N ASP A 100 9.42 -9.41 29.75
CA ASP A 100 8.66 -8.61 30.71
C ASP A 100 9.52 -7.41 31.17
N GLU A 101 8.93 -6.19 31.22
CA GLU A 101 9.62 -4.95 31.59
C GLU A 101 10.40 -5.03 32.90
N ASN A 102 10.00 -5.90 33.80
CA ASN A 102 10.61 -6.09 35.11
C ASN A 102 11.66 -7.21 35.19
N ASN A 103 11.80 -8.04 34.15
CA ASN A 103 12.59 -9.28 34.24
C ASN A 103 13.53 -9.48 33.04
N GLN A 104 14.06 -8.38 32.50
CA GLN A 104 14.97 -8.44 31.36
C GLN A 104 16.41 -8.73 31.85
N ASP A 105 16.92 -9.84 31.37
CA ASP A 105 18.30 -10.26 31.67
C ASP A 105 19.22 -9.79 30.50
N ILE A 106 20.28 -9.07 30.87
CA ILE A 106 21.34 -8.62 29.96
C ILE A 106 21.97 -9.80 29.20
N SER A 107 21.89 -11.00 29.77
CA SER A 107 22.42 -12.23 29.18
C SER A 107 21.80 -12.56 27.82
N SER A 108 20.60 -12.07 27.56
CA SER A 108 19.96 -12.20 26.25
C SER A 108 20.70 -11.47 25.10
N LEU A 109 21.50 -10.45 25.47
CA LEU A 109 22.34 -9.70 24.55
C LEU A 109 23.77 -10.19 24.53
N VAL A 110 24.38 -10.37 25.70
CA VAL A 110 25.83 -10.60 25.83
C VAL A 110 26.20 -12.04 26.21
N GLY A 111 25.21 -12.89 26.56
CA GLY A 111 25.48 -14.24 27.04
C GLY A 111 25.71 -14.31 28.58
N LYS A 112 25.99 -15.47 29.08
CA LYS A 112 26.21 -15.76 30.52
C LYS A 112 27.06 -16.99 30.73
N VAL A 113 27.54 -17.20 31.95
CA VAL A 113 28.22 -18.44 32.34
C VAL A 113 27.28 -19.64 32.20
N ASP A 114 27.73 -20.70 31.58
CA ASP A 114 27.06 -22.01 31.59
C ASP A 114 27.41 -22.76 32.87
N ILE A 115 26.46 -22.84 33.78
CA ILE A 115 26.62 -23.49 35.08
C ILE A 115 27.11 -24.94 34.94
N ARG A 116 26.75 -25.63 33.87
CA ARG A 116 27.17 -27.02 33.61
C ARG A 116 28.65 -27.15 33.32
N MET A 117 29.26 -26.07 32.79
CA MET A 117 30.67 -26.04 32.47
C MET A 117 31.54 -25.75 33.68
N LEU A 118 30.96 -25.29 34.81
CA LEU A 118 31.69 -25.00 36.07
C LEU A 118 32.20 -26.25 36.75
N GLU A 119 31.77 -27.43 36.37
CA GLU A 119 32.36 -28.70 36.82
C GLU A 119 33.80 -28.90 36.27
N THR A 120 34.09 -28.30 35.10
CA THR A 120 35.34 -28.50 34.36
C THR A 120 36.22 -27.24 34.33
N PHE A 121 35.59 -26.07 34.26
CA PHE A 121 36.26 -24.79 34.08
C PHE A 121 35.96 -23.83 35.25
N SER A 122 36.85 -22.90 35.52
CA SER A 122 36.59 -21.83 36.49
C SER A 122 35.55 -20.83 35.91
N GLN A 123 34.87 -20.10 36.81
CA GLN A 123 33.84 -19.11 36.41
C GLN A 123 34.36 -18.04 35.45
N ASN A 124 35.65 -17.68 35.54
CA ASN A 124 36.28 -16.68 34.69
C ASN A 124 36.92 -17.28 33.42
N ASP A 125 36.74 -18.58 33.18
CA ASP A 125 37.26 -19.23 32.00
C ASP A 125 36.32 -18.97 30.80
N THR A 126 36.92 -18.61 29.67
CA THR A 126 36.15 -18.32 28.44
C THR A 126 35.40 -19.53 27.93
N ASP A 127 35.82 -20.75 28.23
CA ASP A 127 35.16 -22.00 27.86
C ASP A 127 33.97 -22.35 28.78
N ALA A 128 33.88 -21.70 29.95
CA ALA A 128 32.69 -21.78 30.80
C ALA A 128 31.58 -20.81 30.39
N TYR A 129 31.84 -19.90 29.41
CA TYR A 129 30.88 -18.88 29.00
C TYR A 129 30.01 -19.35 27.84
N SER A 130 28.72 -19.17 27.97
CA SER A 130 27.74 -19.39 26.89
C SER A 130 27.56 -18.14 26.04
N TYR A 131 28.09 -18.14 24.83
CA TYR A 131 28.00 -17.06 23.86
C TYR A 131 26.66 -17.08 23.11
N SER A 132 25.55 -17.24 23.84
CA SER A 132 24.22 -17.38 23.29
C SER A 132 23.49 -16.04 23.03
N GLY A 133 24.05 -14.94 23.49
CA GLY A 133 23.43 -13.61 23.36
C GLY A 133 23.33 -13.10 21.93
N GLY A 134 22.40 -12.18 21.70
CA GLY A 134 22.14 -11.62 20.37
C GLY A 134 23.37 -10.95 19.74
N LEU A 135 24.17 -10.21 20.50
CA LEU A 135 25.41 -9.60 20.04
C LEU A 135 26.45 -10.65 19.63
N ASN A 136 26.60 -11.73 20.43
CA ASN A 136 27.51 -12.82 20.11
C ASN A 136 27.20 -13.48 18.78
N ARG A 137 25.92 -13.64 18.48
CA ARG A 137 25.43 -14.28 17.24
C ARG A 137 25.57 -13.41 15.99
N THR A 138 25.74 -12.10 16.18
CA THR A 138 25.68 -11.11 15.07
C THR A 138 26.94 -10.27 14.94
N THR A 139 28.06 -10.74 15.43
CA THR A 139 29.34 -10.00 15.43
C THR A 139 29.73 -9.48 14.04
N GLN A 140 29.44 -10.22 12.96
CA GLN A 140 29.65 -9.79 11.58
C GLN A 140 28.31 -9.64 10.81
N GLY A 141 27.21 -9.42 11.49
CA GLY A 141 25.90 -9.53 10.88
C GLY A 141 24.91 -8.46 11.30
N LEU A 142 23.66 -8.86 11.50
CA LEU A 142 22.53 -7.99 11.82
C LEU A 142 21.81 -8.45 13.08
N LEU A 143 21.84 -7.62 14.12
CA LEU A 143 20.97 -7.75 15.28
C LEU A 143 19.71 -6.93 15.09
N GLU A 144 18.54 -7.56 15.04
CA GLU A 144 17.24 -6.88 15.12
C GLU A 144 16.82 -6.79 16.58
N PHE A 145 16.62 -5.57 17.08
CA PHE A 145 16.08 -5.33 18.41
C PHE A 145 14.66 -4.77 18.30
N VAL A 146 13.67 -5.59 18.65
CA VAL A 146 12.26 -5.23 18.60
C VAL A 146 11.86 -4.46 19.84
N GLU A 147 11.11 -3.37 19.68
CA GLU A 147 10.60 -2.54 20.79
C GLU A 147 11.69 -2.14 21.80
N MET A 148 12.84 -1.73 21.29
CA MET A 148 14.06 -1.50 22.07
C MET A 148 13.85 -0.56 23.28
N PHE A 149 13.02 0.48 23.12
CA PHE A 149 12.82 1.49 24.17
C PHE A 149 11.93 1.03 25.34
N LYS A 150 11.36 -0.18 25.26
CA LYS A 150 10.75 -0.83 26.43
C LYS A 150 11.78 -1.41 27.38
N ALA A 151 13.01 -1.66 26.89
CA ALA A 151 14.06 -2.21 27.70
C ALA A 151 14.64 -1.14 28.65
N PRO A 152 14.95 -1.49 29.90
CA PRO A 152 15.67 -0.60 30.82
C PRO A 152 17.01 -0.17 30.24
N ILE A 153 17.39 1.09 30.45
CA ILE A 153 18.65 1.66 29.92
C ILE A 153 19.90 0.83 30.26
N LYS A 154 19.92 0.20 31.43
CA LYS A 154 21.05 -0.65 31.89
C LYS A 154 21.29 -1.83 30.93
N ILE A 155 20.25 -2.39 30.34
CA ILE A 155 20.35 -3.52 29.40
C ILE A 155 20.86 -3.03 28.03
N LEU A 156 20.61 -1.77 27.69
CA LEU A 156 21.03 -1.20 26.43
C LEU A 156 22.48 -0.74 26.40
N HIS A 157 23.17 -0.65 27.56
CA HIS A 157 24.58 -0.21 27.63
C HIS A 157 25.53 -1.00 26.73
N PRO A 158 25.48 -2.34 26.64
CA PRO A 158 26.36 -3.09 25.74
C PRO A 158 26.20 -2.71 24.25
N LEU A 159 25.02 -2.25 23.86
CA LEU A 159 24.80 -1.79 22.49
C LEU A 159 25.59 -0.52 22.17
N LEU A 160 25.77 0.36 23.17
CA LEU A 160 26.53 1.60 22.99
C LEU A 160 28.02 1.30 22.77
N THR A 161 28.60 0.49 23.62
CA THR A 161 30.03 0.11 23.52
C THR A 161 30.26 -0.70 22.24
N ALA A 162 29.37 -1.65 21.92
CA ALA A 162 29.45 -2.43 20.69
C ALA A 162 29.45 -1.56 19.41
N THR A 163 28.62 -0.51 19.36
CA THR A 163 28.53 0.37 18.18
C THR A 163 29.61 1.44 18.13
N GLN A 164 30.07 1.93 19.29
CA GLN A 164 31.03 3.03 19.38
C GLN A 164 32.48 2.51 19.38
N GLU A 165 32.76 1.48 20.16
CA GLU A 165 34.11 0.98 20.38
C GLU A 165 34.41 -0.30 19.59
N GLY A 166 33.39 -0.85 18.89
CA GLY A 166 33.55 -2.11 18.17
C GLY A 166 33.69 -3.34 19.06
N ASN A 167 33.36 -3.21 20.35
CA ASN A 167 33.45 -4.30 21.33
C ASN A 167 32.46 -4.09 22.47
N TYR A 168 32.22 -5.13 23.26
CA TYR A 168 31.38 -5.09 24.45
C TYR A 168 31.88 -6.10 25.48
N ILE A 169 31.47 -5.92 26.72
CA ILE A 169 31.85 -6.82 27.85
C ILE A 169 30.66 -7.73 28.16
N GLY A 170 30.93 -8.99 28.42
CA GLY A 170 29.95 -9.97 28.86
C GLY A 170 29.45 -9.74 30.29
N THR A 171 28.64 -10.67 30.79
CA THR A 171 28.14 -10.62 32.18
C THR A 171 29.23 -10.87 33.20
N GLU A 172 30.29 -11.60 32.82
CA GLU A 172 31.44 -11.93 33.63
C GLU A 172 32.69 -11.23 33.10
N ASN A 173 33.72 -11.15 33.93
CA ASN A 173 34.97 -10.48 33.58
C ASN A 173 35.88 -11.36 32.70
N ILE A 174 35.34 -11.84 31.59
CA ILE A 174 36.06 -12.69 30.62
C ILE A 174 36.91 -11.91 29.61
N GLY A 175 36.71 -10.59 29.52
CA GLY A 175 37.35 -9.71 28.55
C GLY A 175 36.36 -9.09 27.52
N ALA A 176 36.90 -8.23 26.65
CA ALA A 176 36.11 -7.57 25.61
C ALA A 176 35.84 -8.51 24.43
N ILE A 177 34.64 -8.50 23.93
CA ILE A 177 34.18 -9.30 22.79
C ILE A 177 34.02 -8.37 21.59
N PRO A 178 34.66 -8.65 20.42
CA PRO A 178 34.56 -7.79 19.24
C PRO A 178 33.16 -7.76 18.64
N PHE A 179 32.79 -6.62 18.08
CA PHE A 179 31.52 -6.45 17.35
C PHE A 179 31.72 -5.55 16.13
N GLN A 180 31.37 -6.06 14.94
CA GLN A 180 31.46 -5.36 13.67
C GLN A 180 30.12 -5.40 12.93
N GLY A 181 29.07 -5.87 13.59
CA GLY A 181 27.74 -6.02 13.04
C GLY A 181 26.96 -4.72 12.99
N VAL A 182 25.75 -4.81 12.46
CA VAL A 182 24.75 -3.74 12.41
C VAL A 182 23.67 -4.03 13.44
N ILE A 183 23.28 -3.02 14.21
CA ILE A 183 22.15 -3.08 15.13
C ILE A 183 21.00 -2.30 14.49
N LEU A 184 19.90 -2.99 14.21
CA LEU A 184 18.65 -2.40 13.72
C LEU A 184 17.60 -2.50 14.82
N ALA A 185 17.29 -1.38 15.45
CA ALA A 185 16.23 -1.32 16.44
C ALA A 185 14.98 -0.68 15.85
N HIS A 186 13.85 -1.05 16.36
CA HIS A 186 12.59 -0.37 16.05
C HIS A 186 11.70 -0.27 17.28
N SER A 187 10.93 0.80 17.32
CA SER A 187 10.00 1.13 18.39
C SER A 187 8.83 1.94 17.83
N ASN A 188 7.80 2.12 18.61
CA ASN A 188 6.74 3.05 18.28
C ASN A 188 7.08 4.48 18.72
N GLU A 189 6.36 5.46 18.20
CA GLU A 189 6.63 6.87 18.46
C GLU A 189 6.42 7.24 19.94
N SER A 190 5.42 6.67 20.61
CA SER A 190 5.13 6.97 22.02
C SER A 190 6.25 6.51 22.94
N GLU A 191 6.81 5.33 22.72
CA GLU A 191 7.97 4.81 23.47
C GLU A 191 9.21 5.64 23.22
N TRP A 192 9.46 6.02 21.95
CA TRP A 192 10.56 6.92 21.62
C TRP A 192 10.43 8.28 22.35
N GLN A 193 9.26 8.90 22.34
CA GLN A 193 9.05 10.16 23.03
C GLN A 193 9.24 10.02 24.55
N SER A 194 8.73 8.96 25.16
CA SER A 194 8.97 8.66 26.59
C SER A 194 10.44 8.48 26.90
N PHE A 195 11.16 7.74 26.06
CA PHE A 195 12.60 7.51 26.20
C PHE A 195 13.39 8.82 26.07
N LYS A 196 13.04 9.67 25.10
CA LYS A 196 13.68 10.96 24.84
C LYS A 196 13.49 11.97 25.96
N HIS A 197 12.36 11.97 26.63
CA HIS A 197 12.09 12.91 27.72
C HIS A 197 12.84 12.56 29.02
N ASN A 198 13.41 11.37 29.12
CA ASN A 198 14.20 10.98 30.28
C ASN A 198 15.66 11.45 30.12
N LYS A 199 16.06 12.41 30.96
CA LYS A 199 17.42 12.99 30.94
C LYS A 199 18.54 11.96 31.10
N ASN A 200 18.29 10.85 31.77
CA ASN A 200 19.29 9.79 31.93
C ASN A 200 19.65 9.09 30.61
N ASN A 201 18.85 9.27 29.58
CA ASN A 201 19.04 8.63 28.27
C ASN A 201 19.79 9.51 27.26
N GLU A 202 20.13 10.76 27.62
CA GLU A 202 20.76 11.73 26.70
C GLU A 202 22.01 11.16 26.02
N ALA A 203 22.91 10.54 26.82
CA ALA A 203 24.11 9.92 26.29
C ALA A 203 23.86 8.76 25.31
N PHE A 204 22.72 8.09 25.42
CA PHE A 204 22.29 7.06 24.48
C PHE A 204 21.72 7.67 23.21
N ILE A 205 20.91 8.71 23.35
CA ILE A 205 20.23 9.40 22.23
C ILE A 205 21.25 9.98 21.26
N ASP A 206 22.34 10.55 21.77
CA ASP A 206 23.42 11.13 20.95
C ASP A 206 24.17 10.11 20.08
N ARG A 207 24.04 8.83 20.38
CA ARG A 207 24.77 7.73 19.71
C ARG A 207 23.92 6.94 18.73
N ILE A 208 22.62 7.17 18.69
CA ILE A 208 21.71 6.46 17.79
C ILE A 208 21.31 7.31 16.61
N CYS A 209 21.18 6.67 15.44
CA CYS A 209 20.61 7.30 14.27
C CYS A 209 19.12 7.00 14.21
N VAL A 210 18.29 8.02 14.47
CA VAL A 210 16.83 7.89 14.45
C VAL A 210 16.31 8.18 13.06
N VAL A 211 15.61 7.21 12.49
CA VAL A 211 14.93 7.34 11.19
C VAL A 211 13.44 7.20 11.40
N LYS A 212 12.69 8.28 11.18
CA LYS A 212 11.23 8.24 11.18
C LYS A 212 10.72 7.56 9.93
N VAL A 213 9.86 6.56 10.10
CA VAL A 213 9.25 5.81 9.01
C VAL A 213 7.75 6.10 9.00
N PRO A 214 7.28 6.98 8.14
CA PRO A 214 5.87 7.33 8.05
C PRO A 214 5.04 6.17 7.48
N TYR A 215 3.74 6.21 7.71
CA TYR A 215 2.79 5.40 6.96
C TYR A 215 2.85 5.72 5.47
N CYS A 216 2.35 4.80 4.64
CA CYS A 216 2.24 5.05 3.21
C CYS A 216 1.33 6.26 2.93
N LEU A 217 1.80 7.18 2.08
CA LEU A 217 1.10 8.40 1.70
C LEU A 217 0.63 8.40 0.24
N ARG A 218 0.75 7.26 -0.43
CA ARG A 218 0.30 7.06 -1.81
C ARG A 218 -0.84 6.06 -1.84
N VAL A 219 -1.95 6.45 -2.44
CA VAL A 219 -3.16 5.62 -2.53
C VAL A 219 -2.89 4.33 -3.28
N THR A 220 -2.23 4.43 -4.42
CA THR A 220 -1.88 3.28 -5.27
C THR A 220 -0.98 2.27 -4.55
N GLU A 221 -0.05 2.72 -3.72
CA GLU A 221 0.83 1.81 -2.96
C GLU A 221 0.12 1.21 -1.73
N GLU A 222 -0.72 1.99 -1.04
CA GLU A 222 -1.52 1.49 0.08
C GLU A 222 -2.52 0.43 -0.39
N GLN A 223 -3.13 0.62 -1.56
CA GLN A 223 -3.99 -0.38 -2.19
C GLN A 223 -3.26 -1.72 -2.42
N LYS A 224 -2.03 -1.68 -2.94
CA LYS A 224 -1.20 -2.88 -3.13
C LYS A 224 -0.89 -3.61 -1.82
N ILE A 225 -0.75 -2.86 -0.71
CA ILE A 225 -0.59 -3.46 0.62
C ILE A 225 -1.83 -4.28 0.98
N TYR A 226 -3.03 -3.73 0.78
CA TYR A 226 -4.28 -4.44 1.05
C TYR A 226 -4.46 -5.66 0.15
N GLU A 227 -4.20 -5.55 -1.14
CA GLU A 227 -4.21 -6.67 -2.08
C GLU A 227 -3.28 -7.80 -1.63
N LYS A 228 -2.07 -7.47 -1.19
CA LYS A 228 -1.12 -8.44 -0.66
C LYS A 228 -1.63 -9.12 0.60
N LEU A 229 -2.24 -8.37 1.52
CA LEU A 229 -2.81 -8.91 2.75
C LEU A 229 -3.98 -9.85 2.48
N ILE A 230 -4.87 -9.48 1.56
CA ILE A 230 -5.99 -10.34 1.13
C ILE A 230 -5.46 -11.64 0.52
N ARG A 231 -4.51 -11.56 -0.42
CA ARG A 231 -3.92 -12.76 -1.06
C ARG A 231 -3.27 -13.73 -0.07
N GLY A 232 -2.77 -13.22 1.05
CA GLY A 232 -2.16 -14.01 2.11
C GLY A 232 -3.13 -14.47 3.21
N SER A 233 -4.43 -14.27 3.02
CA SER A 233 -5.48 -14.60 4.00
C SER A 233 -6.52 -15.56 3.42
N GLU A 234 -7.45 -16.02 4.26
CA GLU A 234 -8.61 -16.83 3.86
C GLU A 234 -9.60 -16.06 2.95
N LEU A 235 -9.45 -14.75 2.86
CA LEU A 235 -10.25 -13.89 1.97
C LEU A 235 -9.75 -13.91 0.51
N ALA A 236 -8.69 -14.64 0.22
CA ALA A 236 -8.17 -14.80 -1.13
C ALA A 236 -9.22 -15.45 -2.04
N GLY A 237 -9.64 -14.73 -3.08
CA GLY A 237 -10.69 -15.20 -4.00
C GLY A 237 -12.13 -14.79 -3.62
N ALA A 238 -12.36 -14.18 -2.47
CA ALA A 238 -13.66 -13.61 -2.14
C ALA A 238 -13.96 -12.39 -3.04
N PRO A 239 -15.21 -12.19 -3.50
CA PRO A 239 -15.60 -11.06 -4.34
C PRO A 239 -15.30 -9.72 -3.68
N CYS A 240 -14.56 -8.87 -4.38
CA CYS A 240 -14.26 -7.52 -3.96
C CYS A 240 -14.64 -6.55 -5.08
N ALA A 241 -15.72 -5.81 -4.87
CA ALA A 241 -16.23 -4.87 -5.85
C ALA A 241 -15.20 -3.78 -6.19
N ALA A 242 -15.23 -3.31 -7.42
CA ALA A 242 -14.35 -2.23 -7.89
C ALA A 242 -14.40 -1.01 -6.97
N ALA A 243 -13.29 -0.29 -6.86
CA ALA A 243 -13.09 0.86 -6.00
C ALA A 243 -13.10 0.60 -4.46
N THR A 244 -13.40 -0.62 -3.97
CA THR A 244 -13.43 -0.89 -2.52
C THR A 244 -12.07 -0.65 -1.85
N LEU A 245 -11.01 -1.26 -2.37
CA LEU A 245 -9.65 -1.12 -1.81
C LEU A 245 -9.10 0.29 -2.00
N GLU A 246 -9.40 0.89 -3.15
CA GLU A 246 -9.00 2.27 -3.44
C GLU A 246 -9.64 3.26 -2.46
N MET A 247 -10.94 3.11 -2.17
CA MET A 247 -11.63 3.97 -1.22
C MET A 247 -11.06 3.85 0.20
N LEU A 248 -10.75 2.64 0.65
CA LEU A 248 -10.11 2.43 1.93
C LEU A 248 -8.71 3.05 1.96
N ALA A 249 -7.94 2.89 0.88
CA ALA A 249 -6.62 3.49 0.75
C ALA A 249 -6.68 5.02 0.75
N ARG A 250 -7.63 5.62 0.04
CA ARG A 250 -7.89 7.07 0.06
C ARG A 250 -8.22 7.57 1.47
N PHE A 251 -9.10 6.87 2.17
CA PHE A 251 -9.45 7.21 3.55
C PHE A 251 -8.22 7.14 4.46
N ALA A 252 -7.46 6.06 4.40
CA ALA A 252 -6.26 5.89 5.21
C ALA A 252 -5.22 6.99 4.93
N VAL A 253 -4.96 7.29 3.66
CA VAL A 253 -4.02 8.35 3.29
C VAL A 253 -4.52 9.73 3.72
N LEU A 254 -5.80 10.06 3.51
CA LEU A 254 -6.38 11.33 3.98
C LEU A 254 -6.21 11.51 5.49
N SER A 255 -6.37 10.45 6.29
CA SER A 255 -6.20 10.50 7.73
C SER A 255 -4.75 10.75 8.17
N ARG A 256 -3.77 10.49 7.31
CA ARG A 256 -2.32 10.61 7.55
C ARG A 256 -1.73 11.91 7.05
N LEU A 257 -2.42 12.58 6.13
CA LEU A 257 -1.96 13.83 5.55
C LEU A 257 -2.26 15.01 6.47
N ARG A 258 -1.26 15.88 6.65
CA ARG A 258 -1.46 17.15 7.35
C ARG A 258 -2.06 18.19 6.40
N PRO A 259 -3.02 19.02 6.88
CA PRO A 259 -3.60 20.07 6.05
C PRO A 259 -2.55 21.10 5.63
N HIS A 260 -2.76 21.69 4.47
CA HIS A 260 -1.96 22.82 3.98
C HIS A 260 -2.80 24.09 4.00
N PRO A 261 -2.28 25.24 4.49
CA PRO A 261 -3.08 26.47 4.68
C PRO A 261 -3.76 26.97 3.41
N ASN A 262 -3.12 26.81 2.27
CA ASN A 262 -3.56 27.37 0.98
C ASN A 262 -3.95 26.30 -0.05
N SER A 263 -4.23 25.06 0.37
CA SER A 263 -4.60 24.00 -0.57
C SER A 263 -5.52 22.97 0.08
N ASN A 264 -6.32 22.31 -0.76
CA ASN A 264 -7.23 21.26 -0.35
C ASN A 264 -6.46 19.97 -0.05
N LEU A 265 -6.86 19.26 1.00
CA LEU A 265 -6.26 17.99 1.42
C LEU A 265 -6.39 16.90 0.35
N PHE A 266 -7.51 16.91 -0.41
CA PHE A 266 -7.71 15.96 -1.49
C PHE A 266 -6.81 16.22 -2.69
N SER A 267 -6.53 17.48 -3.04
CA SER A 267 -5.54 17.84 -4.06
C SER A 267 -4.14 17.39 -3.64
N LYS A 268 -3.80 17.54 -2.36
CA LYS A 268 -2.57 17.03 -1.78
C LYS A 268 -2.45 15.51 -1.94
N LEU A 269 -3.51 14.76 -1.62
CA LEU A 269 -3.56 13.30 -1.81
C LEU A 269 -3.27 12.91 -3.26
N ARG A 270 -3.89 13.56 -4.24
CA ARG A 270 -3.70 13.28 -5.66
C ARG A 270 -2.27 13.56 -6.14
N VAL A 271 -1.68 14.68 -5.68
CA VAL A 271 -0.28 15.02 -6.00
C VAL A 271 0.69 14.00 -5.38
N TYR A 272 0.43 13.51 -4.16
CA TYR A 272 1.24 12.45 -3.55
C TYR A 272 1.13 11.13 -4.30
N ASP A 273 -0.02 10.86 -4.90
CA ASP A 273 -0.23 9.67 -5.74
C ASP A 273 0.38 9.79 -7.16
N GLY A 274 0.88 10.98 -7.50
CA GLY A 274 1.64 11.23 -8.73
C GLY A 274 0.87 12.00 -9.80
N GLU A 275 -0.32 12.54 -9.50
CA GLU A 275 -1.09 13.34 -10.45
C GLU A 275 -0.49 14.76 -10.60
N ASN A 276 -0.50 15.26 -11.83
CA ASN A 276 -0.15 16.65 -12.12
C ASN A 276 -1.41 17.50 -12.17
N LEU A 277 -1.63 18.32 -11.15
CA LEU A 277 -2.83 19.17 -11.02
C LEU A 277 -2.63 20.62 -11.40
N LYS A 278 -1.45 21.03 -11.91
CA LYS A 278 -1.11 22.42 -12.17
C LYS A 278 -2.08 23.14 -13.11
N GLU A 279 -2.61 22.42 -14.08
CA GLU A 279 -3.52 23.00 -15.09
C GLU A 279 -5.00 22.96 -14.67
N THR A 280 -5.37 22.00 -13.84
CA THR A 280 -6.76 21.75 -13.45
C THR A 280 -7.14 22.38 -12.11
N GLU A 281 -6.19 22.51 -11.19
CA GLU A 281 -6.40 23.02 -9.84
C GLU A 281 -5.36 24.08 -9.48
N PRO A 282 -5.62 25.38 -9.66
CA PRO A 282 -4.63 26.45 -9.45
C PRO A 282 -4.06 26.53 -8.03
N ASN A 283 -4.81 26.04 -7.03
CA ASN A 283 -4.41 26.02 -5.63
C ASN A 283 -3.59 24.77 -5.23
N ALA A 284 -3.47 23.79 -6.13
CA ALA A 284 -2.64 22.63 -5.86
C ALA A 284 -1.15 23.02 -5.86
N LYS A 285 -0.41 22.51 -4.88
CA LYS A 285 1.02 22.73 -4.71
C LYS A 285 1.81 21.55 -5.26
N THR A 286 3.11 21.74 -5.43
CA THR A 286 4.01 20.65 -5.77
C THR A 286 4.20 19.70 -4.58
N MET A 287 4.62 18.46 -4.85
CA MET A 287 4.92 17.48 -3.79
C MET A 287 5.98 18.04 -2.80
N GLN A 288 6.97 18.77 -3.31
CA GLN A 288 8.01 19.35 -2.47
C GLN A 288 7.46 20.42 -1.54
N GLU A 289 6.66 21.36 -2.05
CA GLU A 289 6.01 22.40 -1.22
C GLU A 289 5.12 21.82 -0.14
N TYR A 290 4.37 20.74 -0.44
CA TYR A 290 3.57 20.04 0.56
C TYR A 290 4.42 19.40 1.66
N ARG A 291 5.55 18.77 1.29
CA ARG A 291 6.48 18.15 2.23
C ARG A 291 7.17 19.19 3.11
N ASP A 292 7.63 20.29 2.53
CA ASP A 292 8.31 21.35 3.25
C ASP A 292 7.37 21.99 4.30
N THR A 293 6.10 22.16 3.95
CA THR A 293 5.09 22.71 4.88
C THR A 293 4.73 21.74 6.00
N ALA A 294 4.60 20.45 5.68
CA ALA A 294 4.20 19.44 6.66
C ALA A 294 5.35 18.98 7.57
N GLY A 295 6.60 19.12 7.10
CA GLY A 295 7.79 18.76 7.86
C GLY A 295 7.98 17.25 8.04
N VAL A 296 8.75 16.89 9.08
CA VAL A 296 9.16 15.50 9.37
C VAL A 296 8.05 14.63 9.97
N ASP A 297 6.93 15.22 10.31
CA ASP A 297 5.82 14.52 10.97
C ASP A 297 4.71 14.11 10.00
N GLU A 298 4.89 14.35 8.70
CA GLU A 298 3.94 13.92 7.66
C GLU A 298 3.81 12.40 7.65
N GLY A 299 2.60 11.90 7.85
CA GLY A 299 2.31 10.47 7.86
C GLY A 299 2.73 9.73 9.13
N MET A 300 3.09 10.43 10.20
CA MET A 300 3.40 9.80 11.49
C MET A 300 2.15 9.48 12.29
N ASP A 301 1.06 10.18 12.00
CA ASP A 301 -0.25 10.02 12.63
C ASP A 301 -1.27 9.44 11.64
N GLY A 302 -2.50 9.22 12.11
CA GLY A 302 -3.61 8.74 11.29
C GLY A 302 -3.85 7.24 11.41
N ILE A 303 -4.67 6.71 10.52
CA ILE A 303 -5.10 5.32 10.58
C ILE A 303 -3.97 4.35 10.17
N SER A 304 -3.69 3.40 11.06
CA SER A 304 -2.71 2.35 10.80
C SER A 304 -3.21 1.35 9.74
N THR A 305 -2.27 0.71 9.03
CA THR A 305 -2.60 -0.38 8.10
C THR A 305 -3.29 -1.56 8.79
N ARG A 306 -3.01 -1.80 10.09
CA ARG A 306 -3.70 -2.83 10.89
C ARG A 306 -5.17 -2.49 11.11
N PHE A 307 -5.48 -1.24 11.45
CA PHE A 307 -6.85 -0.78 11.58
C PHE A 307 -7.58 -0.89 10.25
N ALA A 308 -6.99 -0.42 9.17
CA ALA A 308 -7.57 -0.51 7.83
C ALA A 308 -7.85 -1.98 7.44
N PHE A 309 -6.96 -2.92 7.76
CA PHE A 309 -7.18 -4.34 7.47
C PHE A 309 -8.28 -4.96 8.36
N LYS A 310 -8.40 -4.56 9.63
CA LYS A 310 -9.55 -4.96 10.47
C LYS A 310 -10.88 -4.50 9.86
N VAL A 311 -10.94 -3.25 9.41
CA VAL A 311 -12.12 -2.70 8.72
C VAL A 311 -12.42 -3.48 7.46
N LEU A 312 -11.42 -3.75 6.64
CA LEU A 312 -11.56 -4.52 5.41
C LEU A 312 -12.06 -5.94 5.68
N SER A 313 -11.49 -6.65 6.64
CA SER A 313 -11.96 -7.98 7.05
C SER A 313 -13.41 -7.96 7.55
N ALA A 314 -13.77 -6.95 8.35
CA ALA A 314 -15.14 -6.76 8.80
C ALA A 314 -16.10 -6.43 7.63
N THR A 315 -15.62 -5.73 6.60
CA THR A 315 -16.40 -5.43 5.39
C THR A 315 -16.71 -6.71 4.61
N PHE A 316 -15.73 -7.59 4.42
CA PHE A 316 -15.93 -8.88 3.74
C PHE A 316 -16.96 -9.76 4.45
N ASN A 317 -17.01 -9.70 5.78
CA ASN A 317 -17.89 -10.52 6.61
C ASN A 317 -19.16 -9.77 7.09
N TYR A 318 -19.45 -8.61 6.52
CA TYR A 318 -20.58 -7.79 6.96
C TYR A 318 -21.93 -8.41 6.61
N ASP A 319 -22.08 -8.98 5.42
CA ASP A 319 -23.26 -9.72 5.02
C ASP A 319 -23.10 -11.20 5.43
N SER A 320 -23.94 -11.69 6.34
CA SER A 320 -23.90 -13.09 6.80
C SER A 320 -24.21 -14.11 5.69
N ARG A 321 -24.72 -13.68 4.54
CA ARG A 321 -25.15 -14.54 3.44
C ARG A 321 -24.12 -14.62 2.31
N GLU A 322 -23.13 -13.72 2.29
CA GLU A 322 -22.13 -13.65 1.24
C GLU A 322 -20.85 -13.04 1.78
N VAL A 323 -19.75 -13.78 1.73
CA VAL A 323 -18.42 -13.23 2.01
C VAL A 323 -17.98 -12.41 0.80
N GLY A 324 -18.01 -11.10 0.95
CA GLY A 324 -17.66 -10.18 -0.14
C GLY A 324 -17.58 -8.74 0.33
N ALA A 325 -16.74 -7.95 -0.30
CA ALA A 325 -16.56 -6.55 0.04
C ALA A 325 -17.05 -5.62 -1.07
N ASP A 326 -17.70 -4.53 -0.69
CA ASP A 326 -18.08 -3.44 -1.57
C ASP A 326 -17.96 -2.09 -0.87
N PRO A 327 -17.90 -0.97 -1.61
CA PRO A 327 -17.71 0.36 -1.04
C PRO A 327 -18.82 0.82 -0.11
N VAL A 328 -20.05 0.38 -0.29
CA VAL A 328 -21.18 0.77 0.58
C VAL A 328 -21.04 0.11 1.95
N HIS A 329 -20.79 -1.19 1.99
CA HIS A 329 -20.47 -1.89 3.24
C HIS A 329 -19.21 -1.32 3.88
N LEU A 330 -18.18 -1.00 3.08
CA LEU A 330 -16.96 -0.39 3.58
C LEU A 330 -17.25 0.92 4.32
N MET A 331 -18.05 1.82 3.74
CA MET A 331 -18.40 3.08 4.40
C MET A 331 -19.14 2.87 5.73
N TRP A 332 -20.08 1.93 5.78
CA TRP A 332 -20.81 1.62 7.02
C TRP A 332 -19.90 1.03 8.09
N VAL A 333 -19.04 0.09 7.72
CA VAL A 333 -18.08 -0.52 8.64
C VAL A 333 -17.06 0.50 9.14
N LEU A 334 -16.58 1.40 8.27
CA LEU A 334 -15.69 2.49 8.64
C LEU A 334 -16.33 3.43 9.66
N GLU A 335 -17.56 3.88 9.42
CA GLU A 335 -18.28 4.74 10.40
C GLU A 335 -18.40 4.05 11.76
N GLN A 336 -18.75 2.77 11.79
CA GLN A 336 -18.87 2.01 13.04
C GLN A 336 -17.50 1.83 13.72
N ALA A 337 -16.46 1.54 12.96
CA ALA A 337 -15.12 1.35 13.49
C ALA A 337 -14.55 2.65 14.09
N ILE A 338 -14.75 3.78 13.42
CA ILE A 338 -14.31 5.10 13.90
C ILE A 338 -14.97 5.42 15.25
N ARG A 339 -16.28 5.19 15.38
CA ARG A 339 -17.02 5.43 16.63
C ARG A 339 -16.58 4.50 17.77
N ARG A 340 -16.12 3.28 17.46
CA ARG A 340 -15.67 2.29 18.47
C ARG A 340 -14.26 2.57 18.99
N GLU A 341 -13.37 3.09 18.16
CA GLU A 341 -11.95 3.30 18.54
C GLU A 341 -11.73 4.54 19.43
N GLN A 342 -12.81 5.29 19.77
CA GLN A 342 -12.76 6.43 20.68
C GLN A 342 -11.69 7.46 20.31
N PHE A 343 -11.60 7.81 19.04
CA PHE A 343 -10.82 8.97 18.61
C PHE A 343 -11.34 10.24 19.32
N GLY A 344 -10.48 11.25 19.50
CA GLY A 344 -10.96 12.55 20.03
C GLY A 344 -12.06 13.13 19.12
N GLU A 345 -12.99 13.90 19.70
CA GLU A 345 -14.19 14.42 19.03
C GLU A 345 -13.88 15.12 17.68
N GLU A 346 -12.81 15.91 17.63
CA GLU A 346 -12.39 16.63 16.43
C GLU A 346 -11.92 15.64 15.32
N THR A 347 -11.14 14.64 15.70
CA THR A 347 -10.64 13.62 14.78
C THR A 347 -11.78 12.73 14.28
N GLU A 348 -12.69 12.32 15.15
CA GLU A 348 -13.87 11.54 14.77
C GLU A 348 -14.71 12.31 13.75
N LYS A 349 -15.01 13.58 14.03
CA LYS A 349 -15.75 14.45 13.11
C LYS A 349 -15.04 14.55 11.75
N GLN A 350 -13.74 14.81 11.75
CA GLN A 350 -12.95 14.90 10.52
C GLN A 350 -13.00 13.60 9.69
N TYR A 351 -12.89 12.45 10.34
CA TYR A 351 -12.95 11.16 9.65
C TYR A 351 -14.33 10.85 9.08
N LEU A 352 -15.39 11.20 9.82
CA LEU A 352 -16.75 11.08 9.30
C LEU A 352 -17.01 12.04 8.13
N ASP A 353 -16.44 13.25 8.17
CA ASP A 353 -16.51 14.21 7.06
C ASP A 353 -15.74 13.69 5.82
N PHE A 354 -14.63 12.98 5.97
CA PHE A 354 -13.97 12.32 4.85
C PHE A 354 -14.87 11.28 4.17
N ILE A 355 -15.60 10.48 4.95
CA ILE A 355 -16.51 9.49 4.40
C ILE A 355 -17.65 10.17 3.64
N LYS A 356 -18.35 11.11 4.29
CA LYS A 356 -19.56 11.74 3.75
C LYS A 356 -19.28 12.80 2.69
N GLY A 357 -18.29 13.63 2.93
CA GLY A 357 -17.98 14.78 2.07
C GLY A 357 -17.00 14.49 0.93
N THR A 358 -16.22 13.43 1.03
CA THR A 358 -15.20 13.13 0.02
C THR A 358 -15.41 11.78 -0.65
N LEU A 359 -15.53 10.70 0.11
CA LEU A 359 -15.56 9.34 -0.46
C LEU A 359 -16.93 9.02 -1.07
N ALA A 360 -18.02 9.28 -0.35
CA ALA A 360 -19.35 8.95 -0.82
C ALA A 360 -19.74 9.68 -2.14
N PRO A 361 -19.52 10.99 -2.31
CA PRO A 361 -19.83 11.66 -3.58
C PRO A 361 -19.00 11.11 -4.76
N ARG A 362 -17.73 10.83 -4.55
CA ARG A 362 -16.85 10.28 -5.58
C ARG A 362 -17.21 8.87 -5.97
N TYR A 363 -17.60 8.08 -4.99
CA TYR A 363 -18.10 6.74 -5.31
C TYR A 363 -19.44 6.78 -6.03
N ALA A 364 -20.33 7.73 -5.69
CA ALA A 364 -21.58 7.93 -6.41
C ALA A 364 -21.35 8.27 -7.89
N GLU A 365 -20.35 9.10 -8.18
CA GLU A 365 -19.92 9.39 -9.54
C GLU A 365 -19.36 8.14 -10.25
N PHE A 366 -18.46 7.42 -9.61
CA PHE A 366 -17.85 6.20 -10.14
C PHE A 366 -18.91 5.13 -10.45
N ILE A 367 -19.76 4.78 -9.47
CA ILE A 367 -20.78 3.75 -9.67
C ILE A 367 -21.87 4.20 -10.65
N GLY A 368 -22.19 5.48 -10.67
CA GLY A 368 -23.08 6.06 -11.68
C GLY A 368 -22.57 5.82 -13.10
N ASN A 369 -21.28 6.07 -13.34
CA ASN A 369 -20.64 5.80 -14.63
C ASN A 369 -20.61 4.29 -14.96
N GLU A 370 -20.39 3.42 -13.98
CA GLU A 370 -20.41 1.96 -14.19
C GLU A 370 -21.83 1.46 -14.54
N ILE A 371 -22.84 1.94 -13.83
CA ILE A 371 -24.25 1.65 -14.12
C ILE A 371 -24.62 2.15 -15.53
N GLN A 372 -24.23 3.36 -15.87
CA GLN A 372 -24.47 3.94 -17.18
C GLN A 372 -23.84 3.12 -18.31
N LYS A 373 -22.58 2.74 -18.16
CA LYS A 373 -21.89 1.90 -19.16
C LYS A 373 -22.57 0.54 -19.32
N ALA A 374 -22.92 -0.12 -18.23
CA ALA A 374 -23.61 -1.42 -18.27
C ALA A 374 -24.99 -1.30 -18.91
N TYR A 375 -25.70 -0.21 -18.63
CA TYR A 375 -26.99 0.08 -19.26
C TYR A 375 -26.86 0.33 -20.76
N LEU A 376 -25.92 1.18 -21.20
CA LEU A 376 -25.66 1.45 -22.62
C LEU A 376 -25.33 0.19 -23.40
N GLU A 377 -24.52 -0.68 -22.84
CA GLU A 377 -24.18 -1.95 -23.46
C GLU A 377 -25.39 -2.87 -23.61
N SER A 378 -26.38 -2.79 -22.69
CA SER A 378 -27.64 -3.53 -22.77
C SER A 378 -28.63 -2.93 -23.80
N TYR A 379 -28.43 -1.68 -24.19
CA TYR A 379 -29.27 -0.94 -25.12
C TYR A 379 -28.57 -0.62 -26.45
N ASN A 380 -27.53 -1.38 -26.79
CA ASN A 380 -26.79 -1.12 -28.03
C ASN A 380 -27.68 -1.14 -29.27
N ASP A 381 -28.63 -2.07 -29.35
CA ASP A 381 -29.59 -2.16 -30.44
C ASP A 381 -30.55 -0.98 -30.46
N TYR A 382 -30.99 -0.51 -29.30
CA TYR A 382 -31.83 0.69 -29.21
C TYR A 382 -31.05 1.95 -29.63
N GLY A 383 -29.80 2.08 -29.19
CA GLY A 383 -28.94 3.18 -29.64
C GLY A 383 -28.68 3.15 -31.14
N GLN A 384 -28.54 1.97 -31.75
CA GLN A 384 -28.39 1.82 -33.18
C GLN A 384 -29.70 2.22 -33.92
N ASN A 385 -30.84 1.75 -33.45
CA ASN A 385 -32.14 2.08 -34.04
C ASN A 385 -32.43 3.60 -33.95
N LEU A 386 -32.08 4.22 -32.81
CA LEU A 386 -32.22 5.68 -32.64
C LEU A 386 -31.28 6.44 -33.57
N PHE A 387 -30.08 5.96 -33.79
CA PHE A 387 -29.13 6.53 -34.73
C PHE A 387 -29.58 6.37 -36.18
N ASP A 388 -30.05 5.20 -36.57
CA ASP A 388 -30.53 4.93 -37.90
C ASP A 388 -31.74 5.83 -38.23
N ARG A 389 -32.70 5.94 -37.31
CA ARG A 389 -33.83 6.86 -37.42
C ARG A 389 -33.39 8.33 -37.48
N TYR A 390 -32.43 8.71 -36.68
CA TYR A 390 -31.85 10.07 -36.70
C TYR A 390 -31.24 10.38 -38.06
N LEU A 391 -30.51 9.43 -38.68
CA LEU A 391 -29.93 9.61 -40.01
C LEU A 391 -31.00 9.79 -41.08
N ASP A 392 -32.05 8.96 -41.08
CA ASP A 392 -33.12 9.01 -42.05
C ASP A 392 -33.89 10.35 -41.94
N TYR A 393 -34.19 10.80 -40.74
CA TYR A 393 -34.85 12.08 -40.48
C TYR A 393 -33.97 13.29 -40.85
N ALA A 394 -32.69 13.23 -40.53
CA ALA A 394 -31.74 14.31 -40.82
C ALA A 394 -31.47 14.43 -42.33
N ASP A 395 -31.35 13.31 -43.03
CA ASP A 395 -31.18 13.27 -44.49
C ASP A 395 -32.39 13.86 -45.21
N ALA A 396 -33.63 13.40 -44.90
CA ALA A 396 -34.88 13.94 -45.43
C ALA A 396 -35.04 15.44 -45.11
N TRP A 397 -34.68 15.88 -43.90
CA TRP A 397 -34.74 17.28 -43.50
C TRP A 397 -33.76 18.17 -44.29
N ILE A 398 -32.54 17.66 -44.56
CA ILE A 398 -31.53 18.37 -45.36
C ILE A 398 -31.97 18.50 -46.81
N GLU A 399 -32.50 17.43 -47.39
CA GLU A 399 -32.97 17.39 -48.78
C GLU A 399 -34.33 18.05 -48.98
N ASN A 400 -35.00 18.49 -47.91
CA ASN A 400 -36.31 19.10 -47.91
C ASN A 400 -37.40 18.19 -48.51
N LEU A 401 -37.34 16.90 -48.14
CA LEU A 401 -38.30 15.87 -48.58
C LEU A 401 -39.21 15.48 -47.40
N ASP A 402 -40.47 15.12 -47.74
CA ASP A 402 -41.36 14.50 -46.77
C ASP A 402 -40.92 13.04 -46.55
N PHE A 403 -40.90 12.60 -45.29
CA PHE A 403 -40.46 11.26 -44.92
C PHE A 403 -41.62 10.42 -44.40
N LYS A 404 -41.83 9.26 -44.99
CA LYS A 404 -42.79 8.29 -44.47
C LYS A 404 -42.14 7.39 -43.48
N ASP A 405 -42.49 7.55 -42.20
CA ASP A 405 -41.96 6.73 -41.12
C ASP A 405 -42.33 5.24 -41.31
N PRO A 406 -41.37 4.33 -41.41
CA PRO A 406 -41.63 2.92 -41.65
C PRO A 406 -42.36 2.22 -40.51
N ASP A 407 -42.19 2.67 -39.27
CA ASP A 407 -42.78 2.06 -38.07
C ASP A 407 -44.24 2.51 -37.85
N THR A 408 -44.50 3.80 -38.05
CA THR A 408 -45.84 4.40 -37.79
C THR A 408 -46.68 4.57 -39.05
N GLY A 409 -46.05 4.53 -40.24
CA GLY A 409 -46.67 4.79 -41.51
C GLY A 409 -47.09 6.26 -41.72
N GLN A 410 -46.75 7.16 -40.81
CA GLN A 410 -47.10 8.58 -40.84
C GLN A 410 -46.16 9.33 -41.80
N LEU A 411 -46.70 10.25 -42.55
CA LEU A 411 -45.92 11.16 -43.39
C LEU A 411 -45.52 12.37 -42.55
N LEU A 412 -44.23 12.58 -42.38
CA LEU A 412 -43.65 13.68 -41.62
C LEU A 412 -43.14 14.76 -42.56
N ASP A 413 -43.64 15.97 -42.36
CA ASP A 413 -43.13 17.15 -43.06
C ASP A 413 -41.83 17.67 -42.40
N ARG A 414 -41.23 18.68 -43.02
CA ARG A 414 -39.95 19.25 -42.56
C ARG A 414 -40.00 19.80 -41.12
N ASP A 415 -41.13 20.39 -40.72
CA ASP A 415 -41.26 20.96 -39.36
C ASP A 415 -41.43 19.86 -38.32
N GLN A 416 -42.16 18.81 -38.65
CA GLN A 416 -42.28 17.62 -37.82
C GLN A 416 -40.97 16.87 -37.71
N LEU A 417 -40.21 16.70 -38.81
CA LEU A 417 -38.85 16.15 -38.77
C LEU A 417 -37.93 16.98 -37.90
N ASN A 418 -38.00 18.31 -37.98
CA ASN A 418 -37.23 19.20 -37.12
C ASN A 418 -37.58 19.04 -35.64
N GLN A 419 -38.84 18.83 -35.30
CA GLN A 419 -39.26 18.57 -33.91
C GLN A 419 -38.72 17.27 -33.39
N GLU A 420 -38.79 16.19 -34.16
CA GLU A 420 -38.24 14.87 -33.75
C GLU A 420 -36.71 14.89 -33.60
N LEU A 421 -36.00 15.51 -34.53
CA LEU A 421 -34.54 15.70 -34.42
C LEU A 421 -34.17 16.53 -33.21
N THR A 422 -34.91 17.61 -32.94
CA THR A 422 -34.66 18.47 -31.77
C THR A 422 -34.85 17.74 -30.44
N LYS A 423 -35.79 16.76 -30.36
CA LYS A 423 -35.95 15.94 -29.16
C LYS A 423 -34.69 15.12 -28.83
N ILE A 424 -33.93 14.73 -29.86
CA ILE A 424 -32.66 13.99 -29.70
C ILE A 424 -31.50 14.95 -29.39
N GLU A 425 -31.47 16.11 -30.07
CA GLU A 425 -30.36 17.08 -30.01
C GLU A 425 -30.38 17.96 -28.75
N LYS A 426 -31.57 18.33 -28.25
CA LYS A 426 -31.77 19.26 -27.13
C LYS A 426 -31.06 18.84 -25.84
N PRO A 427 -31.09 17.57 -25.41
CA PRO A 427 -30.38 17.12 -24.22
C PRO A 427 -28.86 17.28 -24.31
N ALA A 428 -28.32 17.29 -25.52
CA ALA A 428 -26.90 17.48 -25.78
C ALA A 428 -26.45 18.95 -25.89
N GLY A 429 -27.41 19.87 -25.94
CA GLY A 429 -27.13 21.31 -26.03
C GLY A 429 -26.46 21.74 -27.32
N ILE A 430 -26.87 21.15 -28.47
CA ILE A 430 -26.28 21.46 -29.77
C ILE A 430 -26.55 22.91 -30.14
N ALA A 431 -25.52 23.72 -30.27
CA ALA A 431 -25.61 25.15 -30.56
C ALA A 431 -26.03 25.44 -32.02
N ASN A 432 -25.60 24.61 -32.98
CA ASN A 432 -25.94 24.74 -34.41
C ASN A 432 -26.45 23.40 -34.96
N PRO A 433 -27.75 23.12 -34.85
CA PRO A 433 -28.35 21.87 -35.32
C PRO A 433 -28.15 21.60 -36.81
N LYS A 434 -28.20 22.64 -37.65
CA LYS A 434 -28.04 22.48 -39.10
C LYS A 434 -26.65 21.95 -39.48
N ASP A 435 -25.63 22.52 -38.94
CA ASP A 435 -24.25 22.08 -39.23
C ASP A 435 -23.99 20.69 -38.64
N PHE A 436 -24.49 20.43 -37.44
CA PHE A 436 -24.40 19.13 -36.81
C PHE A 436 -25.04 18.01 -37.63
N ARG A 437 -26.30 18.22 -38.10
CA ARG A 437 -27.04 17.27 -38.98
C ARG A 437 -26.26 16.98 -40.25
N ASN A 438 -25.78 18.03 -40.93
CA ASN A 438 -24.96 17.89 -42.13
C ASN A 438 -23.65 17.10 -41.89
N GLU A 439 -23.00 17.33 -40.77
CA GLU A 439 -21.77 16.65 -40.43
C GLU A 439 -22.01 15.16 -40.18
N VAL A 440 -23.05 14.82 -39.41
CA VAL A 440 -23.42 13.44 -39.08
C VAL A 440 -23.84 12.66 -40.32
N VAL A 441 -24.69 13.23 -41.18
CA VAL A 441 -25.13 12.60 -42.43
C VAL A 441 -23.95 12.39 -43.38
N LYS A 442 -23.06 13.37 -43.56
CA LYS A 442 -21.83 13.21 -44.35
C LYS A 442 -20.91 12.12 -43.82
N PHE A 443 -20.78 12.00 -42.50
CA PHE A 443 -20.04 10.91 -41.90
C PHE A 443 -20.66 9.55 -42.24
N ALA A 444 -21.96 9.41 -42.06
CA ALA A 444 -22.67 8.16 -42.33
C ALA A 444 -22.58 7.75 -43.81
N LEU A 445 -22.76 8.69 -44.75
CA LEU A 445 -22.65 8.45 -46.18
C LEU A 445 -21.24 7.95 -46.57
N ARG A 446 -20.19 8.55 -46.04
CA ARG A 446 -18.80 8.09 -46.24
C ARG A 446 -18.58 6.68 -45.68
N ALA A 447 -19.13 6.39 -44.53
CA ALA A 447 -19.00 5.06 -43.90
C ALA A 447 -19.81 4.00 -44.66
N ARG A 448 -21.01 4.33 -45.20
CA ARG A 448 -21.82 3.44 -46.05
C ARG A 448 -21.08 3.06 -47.34
N ALA A 449 -20.35 3.99 -47.94
CA ALA A 449 -19.57 3.73 -49.17
C ALA A 449 -18.44 2.69 -48.96
N VAL A 450 -17.94 2.53 -47.76
CA VAL A 450 -16.87 1.55 -47.40
C VAL A 450 -17.46 0.22 -46.89
N ARG A 451 -18.74 0.18 -46.47
CA ARG A 451 -19.37 -0.96 -45.77
C ARG A 451 -20.60 -1.53 -46.50
N ASP A 452 -20.52 -1.67 -47.78
CA ASP A 452 -21.62 -2.25 -48.62
C ASP A 452 -23.02 -1.67 -48.34
N GLY A 453 -23.10 -0.37 -48.10
CA GLY A 453 -24.35 0.34 -47.89
C GLY A 453 -24.94 0.26 -46.49
N ARG A 454 -24.29 -0.40 -45.54
CA ARG A 454 -24.75 -0.48 -44.14
C ARG A 454 -24.35 0.76 -43.34
N ASN A 455 -25.24 1.18 -42.43
CA ASN A 455 -24.93 2.25 -41.49
C ASN A 455 -23.74 1.88 -40.59
N PRO A 456 -22.90 2.86 -40.25
CA PRO A 456 -21.89 2.67 -39.21
C PRO A 456 -22.55 2.45 -37.84
N SER A 457 -21.81 1.85 -36.91
CA SER A 457 -22.23 1.78 -35.50
C SER A 457 -22.40 3.21 -34.95
N TRP A 458 -23.44 3.47 -34.17
CA TRP A 458 -23.68 4.74 -33.51
C TRP A 458 -22.50 5.16 -32.59
N THR A 459 -21.68 4.22 -32.13
CA THR A 459 -20.48 4.47 -31.33
C THR A 459 -19.26 4.88 -32.15
N SER A 460 -19.33 4.80 -33.49
CA SER A 460 -18.17 5.04 -34.38
C SER A 460 -17.81 6.52 -34.54
N TYR A 461 -18.71 7.45 -34.20
CA TYR A 461 -18.47 8.87 -34.30
C TYR A 461 -18.81 9.57 -32.99
N GLU A 462 -17.81 10.15 -32.35
CA GLU A 462 -17.87 10.65 -30.98
C GLU A 462 -18.99 11.67 -30.74
N LYS A 463 -19.16 12.62 -31.68
CA LYS A 463 -20.19 13.69 -31.54
C LYS A 463 -21.61 13.15 -31.49
N ILE A 464 -21.97 12.20 -32.35
CA ILE A 464 -23.30 11.60 -32.34
C ILE A 464 -23.46 10.60 -31.18
N ARG A 465 -22.40 9.90 -30.83
CA ARG A 465 -22.37 9.03 -29.64
C ARG A 465 -22.79 9.81 -28.41
N GLU A 466 -22.15 10.95 -28.15
CA GLU A 466 -22.48 11.80 -27.00
C GLU A 466 -23.93 12.28 -27.01
N VAL A 467 -24.47 12.63 -28.20
CA VAL A 467 -25.86 13.08 -28.35
C VAL A 467 -26.85 11.96 -28.02
N ILE A 468 -26.58 10.75 -28.55
CA ILE A 468 -27.42 9.58 -28.27
C ILE A 468 -27.31 9.17 -26.80
N GLU A 469 -26.10 9.12 -26.24
CA GLU A 469 -25.89 8.86 -24.83
C GLU A 469 -26.66 9.85 -23.95
N ARG A 470 -26.52 11.15 -24.18
CA ARG A 470 -27.22 12.18 -23.41
C ARG A 470 -28.75 12.09 -23.60
N ARG A 471 -29.23 11.73 -24.78
CA ARG A 471 -30.67 11.50 -25.03
C ARG A 471 -31.15 10.29 -24.22
N MET A 472 -30.40 9.19 -24.21
CA MET A 472 -30.73 7.99 -23.44
C MET A 472 -30.73 8.25 -21.93
N PHE A 473 -29.88 9.18 -21.47
CA PHE A 473 -29.77 9.54 -20.05
C PHE A 473 -30.60 10.74 -19.61
N SER A 474 -31.18 11.48 -20.53
CA SER A 474 -32.02 12.65 -20.20
C SER A 474 -33.29 12.29 -19.42
N GLN A 475 -33.63 11.02 -19.40
CA GLN A 475 -34.75 10.46 -18.65
C GLN A 475 -34.22 9.42 -17.66
N VAL A 476 -33.68 9.91 -16.52
CA VAL A 476 -33.30 9.03 -15.38
C VAL A 476 -34.46 8.15 -14.94
N GLU A 477 -35.70 8.62 -15.17
CA GLU A 477 -36.93 7.87 -14.93
C GLU A 477 -37.02 6.59 -15.78
N ASP A 478 -36.46 6.58 -16.97
CA ASP A 478 -36.42 5.39 -17.84
C ASP A 478 -35.41 4.34 -17.40
N LEU A 479 -34.35 4.74 -16.65
CA LEU A 479 -33.38 3.84 -16.05
C LEU A 479 -33.97 3.07 -14.86
N LEU A 480 -34.83 3.73 -14.07
CA LEU A 480 -35.35 3.20 -12.81
C LEU A 480 -36.01 1.83 -12.94
N PRO A 481 -36.90 1.58 -13.92
CA PRO A 481 -37.57 0.28 -14.07
C PRO A 481 -36.57 -0.86 -14.38
N VAL A 482 -35.49 -0.55 -15.09
CA VAL A 482 -34.50 -1.54 -15.51
C VAL A 482 -33.53 -1.88 -14.39
N ILE A 483 -33.00 -0.87 -13.71
CA ILE A 483 -32.00 -1.06 -12.65
C ILE A 483 -32.61 -1.36 -11.28
N SER A 484 -33.89 -1.06 -11.04
CA SER A 484 -34.55 -1.29 -9.75
C SER A 484 -34.88 -2.78 -9.49
N PHE A 485 -34.87 -3.16 -8.22
CA PHE A 485 -35.22 -4.50 -7.77
C PHE A 485 -36.58 -4.50 -7.04
N GLY A 486 -37.48 -5.43 -7.36
CA GLY A 486 -38.66 -5.70 -6.54
C GLY A 486 -40.03 -5.28 -7.07
N SER A 487 -40.19 -4.79 -8.30
CA SER A 487 -41.50 -4.61 -8.94
C SER A 487 -41.77 -5.69 -9.98
N LYS A 488 -43.07 -6.06 -10.21
CA LYS A 488 -43.44 -6.83 -11.39
C LYS A 488 -43.10 -6.02 -12.62
N LYS A 489 -42.17 -6.50 -13.41
CA LYS A 489 -41.70 -5.84 -14.63
C LYS A 489 -42.45 -6.41 -15.85
N GLU A 490 -42.61 -5.61 -16.86
CA GLU A 490 -42.99 -6.11 -18.17
C GLU A 490 -41.90 -7.03 -18.73
N VAL A 491 -42.25 -8.02 -19.53
CA VAL A 491 -41.35 -9.06 -20.04
C VAL A 491 -40.09 -8.46 -20.68
N GLU A 492 -40.21 -7.36 -21.40
CA GLU A 492 -39.09 -6.68 -22.05
C GLU A 492 -38.17 -6.00 -21.01
N THR A 493 -38.76 -5.37 -20.00
CA THR A 493 -38.00 -4.74 -18.90
C THR A 493 -37.27 -5.77 -18.04
N GLU A 494 -37.86 -6.95 -17.87
CA GLU A 494 -37.22 -8.05 -17.15
C GLU A 494 -36.02 -8.63 -17.91
N ARG A 495 -36.15 -8.77 -19.25
CA ARG A 495 -35.02 -9.18 -20.10
C ARG A 495 -33.86 -8.17 -20.01
N LYS A 496 -34.15 -6.88 -20.14
CA LYS A 496 -33.15 -5.80 -20.04
C LYS A 496 -32.50 -5.75 -18.66
N HIS A 497 -33.25 -6.02 -17.61
CA HIS A 497 -32.71 -6.13 -16.26
C HIS A 497 -31.71 -7.29 -16.14
N THR A 498 -32.04 -8.44 -16.72
CA THR A 498 -31.14 -9.61 -16.72
C THR A 498 -29.86 -9.30 -17.49
N GLU A 499 -29.95 -8.70 -18.66
CA GLU A 499 -28.78 -8.26 -19.43
C GLU A 499 -27.91 -7.24 -18.67
N PHE A 500 -28.54 -6.29 -17.98
CA PHE A 500 -27.82 -5.35 -17.11
C PHE A 500 -27.09 -6.07 -15.97
N LEU A 501 -27.72 -7.03 -15.29
CA LEU A 501 -27.08 -7.82 -14.26
C LEU A 501 -25.91 -8.64 -14.79
N GLU A 502 -26.05 -9.27 -15.95
CA GLU A 502 -24.98 -10.02 -16.60
C GLU A 502 -23.77 -9.11 -16.92
N ARG A 503 -24.01 -7.88 -17.40
CA ARG A 503 -22.95 -6.90 -17.67
C ARG A 503 -22.23 -6.46 -16.40
N MET A 504 -22.97 -6.18 -15.32
CA MET A 504 -22.38 -5.84 -14.03
C MET A 504 -21.60 -7.01 -13.45
N THR A 505 -22.11 -8.24 -13.58
CA THR A 505 -21.42 -9.46 -13.11
C THR A 505 -20.13 -9.72 -13.92
N ALA A 506 -20.15 -9.51 -15.23
CA ALA A 506 -18.96 -9.58 -16.07
C ALA A 506 -17.85 -8.57 -15.67
N ARG A 507 -18.21 -7.48 -14.99
CA ARG A 507 -17.29 -6.49 -14.41
C ARG A 507 -16.81 -6.84 -13.01
N GLY A 508 -17.15 -8.02 -12.50
CA GLY A 508 -16.68 -8.55 -11.22
C GLY A 508 -17.55 -8.24 -10.01
N TYR A 509 -18.78 -7.76 -10.21
CA TYR A 509 -19.77 -7.58 -9.14
C TYR A 509 -20.60 -8.86 -8.95
N THR A 510 -20.99 -9.18 -7.72
CA THR A 510 -22.05 -10.18 -7.50
C THR A 510 -23.43 -9.54 -7.65
N GLU A 511 -24.46 -10.35 -7.92
CA GLU A 511 -25.83 -9.83 -8.03
C GLU A 511 -26.28 -9.09 -6.77
N ARG A 512 -25.89 -9.57 -5.60
CA ARG A 512 -26.19 -8.92 -4.32
C ARG A 512 -25.47 -7.59 -4.15
N GLN A 513 -24.22 -7.52 -4.59
CA GLN A 513 -23.49 -6.27 -4.62
C GLN A 513 -24.17 -5.29 -5.59
N VAL A 514 -24.50 -5.71 -6.81
CA VAL A 514 -25.21 -4.85 -7.78
C VAL A 514 -26.48 -4.29 -7.18
N ARG A 515 -27.32 -5.12 -6.58
CA ARG A 515 -28.55 -4.68 -5.92
C ARG A 515 -28.29 -3.60 -4.87
N ARG A 516 -27.35 -3.83 -3.96
CA ARG A 516 -27.01 -2.90 -2.88
C ARG A 516 -26.46 -1.57 -3.41
N LEU A 517 -25.55 -1.66 -4.38
CA LEU A 517 -24.91 -0.49 -4.97
C LEU A 517 -25.91 0.39 -5.75
N VAL A 518 -26.81 -0.24 -6.50
CA VAL A 518 -27.89 0.47 -7.23
C VAL A 518 -28.85 1.13 -6.23
N GLU A 519 -29.33 0.41 -5.22
CA GLU A 519 -30.24 0.96 -4.20
C GLU A 519 -29.58 2.13 -3.43
N TRP A 520 -28.28 2.03 -3.14
CA TRP A 520 -27.53 3.11 -2.49
C TRP A 520 -27.38 4.32 -3.43
N TYR A 521 -26.98 4.09 -4.68
CA TYR A 521 -26.83 5.14 -5.69
C TYR A 521 -28.13 5.92 -5.89
N MET A 522 -29.25 5.21 -5.97
CA MET A 522 -30.57 5.82 -6.11
C MET A 522 -30.93 6.74 -4.93
N ARG A 523 -30.66 6.28 -3.69
CA ARG A 523 -30.88 7.11 -2.50
C ARG A 523 -30.03 8.37 -2.49
N VAL A 524 -28.76 8.27 -2.88
CA VAL A 524 -27.86 9.43 -2.95
C VAL A 524 -28.34 10.43 -4.00
N LYS A 525 -28.81 9.97 -5.16
CA LYS A 525 -29.33 10.83 -6.23
C LYS A 525 -30.66 11.50 -5.88
N GLN A 526 -31.50 10.89 -5.06
CA GLN A 526 -32.76 11.48 -4.58
C GLN A 526 -32.55 12.49 -3.45
N ALA A 527 -31.45 12.40 -2.73
CA ALA A 527 -31.13 13.28 -1.60
C ALA A 527 -30.31 14.54 -2.00
N GLY A 528 -29.72 14.58 -3.19
CA GLY A 528 -28.97 15.73 -3.75
C GLY A 528 -29.68 16.31 -4.95
#